data_b34f6ac149e59a60c9d94aa24cc1f153
#
_entry.id   b34f6ac149e59a60c9d94aa24cc1f153
#
_cell.length_a   1.000
_cell.length_b   1.000
_cell.length_c   1.000
_cell.angle_alpha   90.00
_cell.angle_beta   90.00
_cell.angle_gamma   90.00
#
_symmetry.space_group_name_H-M   'P 1'
#
loop_
_entity.id
_entity.type
_entity.pdbx_description
1 polymer ?
#
loop_
_entity_poly.entity_id
_entity_poly.type
_entity_poly.pdbx_seq_one_letter_code
_entity_poly.pdbx_strand_id
1 'polypeptide(L)'
;MTTREIGKIVEQLYGHYYSPQTISVITKQLDEKVKEYHSRKITKDYAVVYADSTYISVKRGTVGKEALHILIGITISGEKEILSYELFPTESPENYKDMLEDLKKRGLNRVLLFVTAGLKGIKEKLEEAFPKAKYQTCWTHVIRNILLKVRSKDKAEISEDLKVVYQASAKDEAEKNLALFIDKYKEKYPKVTNSLLDIRDCLFTYYLFPKSIRKSIYTTNIIENYNKH
;
A
#
# COMPACT_ATOMS: atom_id res chain seq x y z
N MET A 1 -14.24 -15.41 -11.77
CA MET A 1 -15.00 -15.11 -13.01
C MET A 1 -14.65 -16.15 -14.05
N THR A 2 -15.64 -16.76 -14.71
CA THR A 2 -15.41 -17.78 -15.75
C THR A 2 -15.29 -17.12 -17.12
N THR A 3 -14.68 -17.81 -18.09
CA THR A 3 -14.60 -17.30 -19.49
C THR A 3 -15.99 -17.02 -20.09
N ARG A 4 -17.03 -17.75 -19.63
CA ARG A 4 -18.43 -17.49 -20.03
C ARG A 4 -18.97 -16.19 -19.46
N GLU A 5 -18.65 -15.88 -18.21
CA GLU A 5 -19.06 -14.62 -17.56
C GLU A 5 -18.35 -13.43 -18.18
N ILE A 6 -17.05 -13.56 -18.48
CA ILE A 6 -16.29 -12.53 -19.21
C ILE A 6 -16.92 -12.30 -20.59
N GLY A 7 -17.24 -13.37 -21.33
CA GLY A 7 -17.88 -13.24 -22.64
C GLY A 7 -19.20 -12.45 -22.60
N LYS A 8 -20.04 -12.69 -21.60
CA LYS A 8 -21.30 -11.95 -21.40
C LYS A 8 -21.07 -10.46 -21.09
N ILE A 9 -20.08 -10.15 -20.25
CA ILE A 9 -19.74 -8.75 -19.92
C ILE A 9 -19.23 -8.02 -21.16
N VAL A 10 -18.35 -8.65 -21.95
CA VAL A 10 -17.83 -8.08 -23.18
C VAL A 10 -18.94 -7.86 -24.19
N GLU A 11 -19.88 -8.80 -24.32
CA GLU A 11 -21.05 -8.67 -25.17
C GLU A 11 -21.95 -7.50 -24.76
N GLN A 12 -22.17 -7.32 -23.45
CA GLN A 12 -22.93 -6.19 -22.91
C GLN A 12 -22.29 -4.83 -23.12
N LEU A 13 -20.94 -4.77 -23.03
CA LEU A 13 -20.18 -3.51 -23.15
C LEU A 13 -19.92 -3.09 -24.59
N TYR A 14 -19.67 -4.05 -25.49
CA TYR A 14 -19.20 -3.79 -26.86
C TYR A 14 -20.15 -4.30 -27.95
N GLY A 15 -21.25 -4.95 -27.59
CA GLY A 15 -22.25 -5.45 -28.54
C GLY A 15 -21.80 -6.65 -29.40
N HIS A 16 -20.66 -7.28 -29.05
CA HIS A 16 -20.12 -8.44 -29.79
C HIS A 16 -19.98 -9.65 -28.88
N TYR A 17 -20.52 -10.78 -29.34
CA TYR A 17 -20.37 -12.07 -28.66
C TYR A 17 -18.99 -12.68 -28.95
N TYR A 18 -18.30 -13.07 -27.88
CA TYR A 18 -17.06 -13.87 -27.97
C TYR A 18 -17.28 -15.25 -27.35
N SER A 19 -16.90 -16.29 -28.08
CA SER A 19 -16.98 -17.65 -27.56
C SER A 19 -16.06 -17.84 -26.34
N PRO A 20 -16.34 -18.78 -25.43
CA PRO A 20 -15.42 -19.12 -24.33
C PRO A 20 -14.01 -19.50 -24.82
N GLN A 21 -13.92 -20.13 -26.01
CA GLN A 21 -12.63 -20.44 -26.64
C GLN A 21 -11.87 -19.18 -27.05
N THR A 22 -12.54 -18.22 -27.68
CA THR A 22 -11.96 -16.94 -28.05
C THR A 22 -11.47 -16.18 -26.82
N ILE A 23 -12.28 -16.12 -25.77
CA ILE A 23 -11.87 -15.51 -24.49
C ILE A 23 -10.64 -16.23 -23.91
N SER A 24 -10.60 -17.57 -23.97
CA SER A 24 -9.44 -18.34 -23.50
C SER A 24 -8.17 -18.03 -24.31
N VAL A 25 -8.27 -17.86 -25.62
CA VAL A 25 -7.13 -17.47 -26.49
C VAL A 25 -6.63 -16.07 -26.14
N ILE A 26 -7.55 -15.11 -26.01
CA ILE A 26 -7.22 -13.73 -25.60
C ILE A 26 -6.53 -13.72 -24.22
N THR A 27 -7.05 -14.50 -23.28
CA THR A 27 -6.45 -14.61 -21.93
C THR A 27 -5.03 -15.17 -21.97
N LYS A 28 -4.77 -16.18 -22.83
CA LYS A 28 -3.40 -16.71 -23.00
C LYS A 28 -2.44 -15.68 -23.57
N GLN A 29 -2.88 -14.85 -24.50
CA GLN A 29 -2.04 -13.75 -25.03
C GLN A 29 -1.74 -12.69 -23.96
N LEU A 30 -2.71 -12.44 -23.04
CA LEU A 30 -2.49 -11.57 -21.89
C LEU A 30 -1.49 -12.17 -20.90
N ASP A 31 -1.51 -13.51 -20.67
CA ASP A 31 -0.58 -14.18 -19.77
C ASP A 31 0.89 -13.98 -20.22
N GLU A 32 1.16 -14.00 -21.52
CA GLU A 32 2.51 -13.73 -22.04
C GLU A 32 2.92 -12.29 -21.76
N LYS A 33 2.04 -11.32 -22.01
CA LYS A 33 2.30 -9.91 -21.73
C LYS A 33 2.48 -9.64 -20.24
N VAL A 34 1.70 -10.32 -19.37
CA VAL A 34 1.85 -10.26 -17.92
C VAL A 34 3.21 -10.78 -17.50
N LYS A 35 3.66 -11.92 -18.03
CA LYS A 35 5.00 -12.48 -17.75
C LYS A 35 6.12 -11.55 -18.22
N GLU A 36 6.01 -10.99 -19.42
CA GLU A 36 6.95 -10.00 -19.95
C GLU A 36 7.01 -8.77 -19.04
N TYR A 37 5.86 -8.27 -18.59
CA TYR A 37 5.78 -7.15 -17.66
C TYR A 37 6.45 -7.46 -16.32
N HIS A 38 6.21 -8.64 -15.74
CA HIS A 38 6.83 -9.08 -14.50
C HIS A 38 8.35 -9.27 -14.60
N SER A 39 8.84 -9.71 -15.78
CA SER A 39 10.28 -9.93 -16.00
C SER A 39 11.04 -8.70 -16.51
N ARG A 40 10.34 -7.58 -16.79
CA ARG A 40 10.97 -6.38 -17.36
C ARG A 40 12.06 -5.82 -16.46
N LYS A 41 13.13 -5.32 -17.07
CA LYS A 41 14.20 -4.61 -16.37
C LYS A 41 13.69 -3.29 -15.80
N ILE A 42 14.16 -2.94 -14.61
CA ILE A 42 13.88 -1.69 -13.94
C ILE A 42 15.17 -0.86 -14.00
N THR A 43 15.13 0.25 -14.74
CA THR A 43 16.31 1.08 -15.00
C THR A 43 16.20 2.48 -14.39
N LYS A 44 15.06 2.76 -13.74
CA LYS A 44 14.77 4.08 -13.16
C LYS A 44 15.01 4.10 -11.65
N ASP A 45 15.34 5.28 -11.14
CA ASP A 45 15.34 5.58 -9.71
C ASP A 45 13.95 6.05 -9.25
N TYR A 46 13.56 5.66 -8.04
CA TYR A 46 12.24 6.00 -7.49
C TYR A 46 12.35 6.93 -6.31
N ALA A 47 11.60 8.02 -6.38
CA ALA A 47 11.43 8.93 -5.25
C ALA A 47 10.61 8.26 -4.13
N VAL A 48 9.52 7.57 -4.50
CA VAL A 48 8.64 6.89 -3.55
C VAL A 48 8.22 5.53 -4.11
N VAL A 49 8.21 4.52 -3.25
CA VAL A 49 7.55 3.24 -3.52
C VAL A 49 6.47 3.03 -2.47
N TYR A 50 5.24 2.89 -2.92
CA TYR A 50 4.10 2.54 -2.08
C TYR A 50 3.94 1.03 -2.06
N ALA A 51 3.77 0.45 -0.87
CA ALA A 51 3.50 -0.96 -0.67
C ALA A 51 2.20 -1.13 0.12
N ASP A 52 1.24 -1.80 -0.47
CA ASP A 52 -0.07 -2.06 0.15
C ASP A 52 -0.60 -3.41 -0.29
N SER A 53 -1.61 -3.91 0.42
CA SER A 53 -2.29 -5.14 0.05
C SER A 53 -3.81 -4.99 0.15
N THR A 54 -4.51 -5.77 -0.65
CA THR A 54 -5.96 -5.88 -0.58
C THR A 54 -6.38 -7.34 -0.70
N TYR A 55 -7.42 -7.75 0.02
CA TYR A 55 -7.94 -9.10 -0.08
C TYR A 55 -8.94 -9.20 -1.23
N ILE A 56 -8.69 -10.12 -2.16
CA ILE A 56 -9.58 -10.43 -3.27
C ILE A 56 -10.11 -11.87 -3.14
N SER A 57 -11.32 -12.10 -3.67
CA SER A 57 -11.90 -13.45 -3.71
C SER A 57 -11.35 -14.21 -4.91
N VAL A 58 -10.68 -15.33 -4.67
CA VAL A 58 -10.10 -16.21 -5.69
C VAL A 58 -10.78 -17.54 -5.66
N LYS A 59 -11.14 -18.08 -6.83
CA LYS A 59 -11.74 -19.40 -6.99
C LYS A 59 -10.70 -20.40 -7.49
N ARG A 60 -10.21 -21.25 -6.59
CA ARG A 60 -9.36 -22.41 -6.91
C ARG A 60 -10.01 -23.68 -6.36
N GLY A 61 -11.08 -24.16 -7.05
CA GLY A 61 -11.95 -25.21 -6.51
C GLY A 61 -13.03 -24.62 -5.58
N THR A 62 -12.66 -24.18 -4.40
CA THR A 62 -13.51 -23.36 -3.50
C THR A 62 -13.16 -21.87 -3.62
N VAL A 63 -14.08 -20.99 -3.18
CA VAL A 63 -13.82 -19.55 -3.12
C VAL A 63 -13.11 -19.23 -1.82
N GLY A 64 -11.88 -18.72 -1.90
CA GLY A 64 -11.08 -18.22 -0.77
C GLY A 64 -10.75 -16.74 -0.93
N LYS A 65 -10.33 -16.09 0.15
CA LYS A 65 -9.73 -14.76 0.10
C LYS A 65 -8.21 -14.88 0.09
N GLU A 66 -7.57 -14.24 -0.87
CA GLU A 66 -6.11 -14.15 -0.96
C GLU A 66 -5.69 -12.67 -0.95
N ALA A 67 -4.50 -12.38 -0.43
CA ALA A 67 -3.95 -11.04 -0.36
C ALA A 67 -3.22 -10.70 -1.65
N LEU A 68 -3.72 -9.74 -2.41
CA LEU A 68 -3.05 -9.13 -3.55
C LEU A 68 -2.14 -8.01 -3.03
N HIS A 69 -0.83 -8.24 -3.09
CA HIS A 69 0.19 -7.26 -2.76
C HIS A 69 0.53 -6.44 -4.00
N ILE A 70 0.66 -5.13 -3.83
CA ILE A 70 0.96 -4.21 -4.93
C ILE A 70 2.07 -3.27 -4.51
N LEU A 71 3.09 -3.11 -5.36
CA LEU A 71 4.15 -2.13 -5.23
C LEU A 71 4.05 -1.13 -6.39
N ILE A 72 3.80 0.16 -6.06
CA ILE A 72 3.71 1.25 -7.03
C ILE A 72 4.88 2.20 -6.81
N GLY A 73 5.68 2.42 -7.85
CA GLY A 73 6.77 3.38 -7.85
C GLY A 73 6.36 4.72 -8.45
N ILE A 74 6.89 5.79 -7.86
CA ILE A 74 6.93 7.12 -8.48
C ILE A 74 8.38 7.45 -8.73
N THR A 75 8.75 7.66 -9.99
CA THR A 75 10.10 8.04 -10.38
C THR A 75 10.45 9.44 -9.87
N ILE A 76 11.73 9.81 -9.94
CA ILE A 76 12.19 11.17 -9.62
C ILE A 76 11.56 12.20 -10.58
N SER A 77 11.23 11.80 -11.82
CA SER A 77 10.51 12.64 -12.80
C SER A 77 9.00 12.74 -12.56
N GLY A 78 8.44 11.98 -11.59
CA GLY A 78 7.01 11.99 -11.24
C GLY A 78 6.16 10.98 -12.00
N GLU A 79 6.75 10.13 -12.83
CA GLU A 79 6.03 9.05 -13.52
C GLU A 79 5.62 7.96 -12.55
N LYS A 80 4.39 7.47 -12.68
CA LYS A 80 3.84 6.38 -11.86
C LYS A 80 3.88 5.08 -12.64
N GLU A 81 4.35 4.02 -11.99
CA GLU A 81 4.28 2.69 -12.57
C GLU A 81 4.09 1.59 -11.49
N ILE A 82 3.40 0.53 -11.85
CA ILE A 82 3.32 -0.66 -11.01
C ILE A 82 4.65 -1.39 -11.13
N LEU A 83 5.37 -1.59 -10.04
CA LEU A 83 6.66 -2.28 -10.03
C LEU A 83 6.49 -3.79 -9.94
N SER A 84 5.60 -4.22 -9.06
CA SER A 84 5.25 -5.60 -8.83
C SER A 84 3.83 -5.73 -8.29
N TYR A 85 3.18 -6.83 -8.58
CA TYR A 85 1.96 -7.27 -7.91
C TYR A 85 2.00 -8.80 -7.81
N GLU A 86 1.63 -9.31 -6.65
CA GLU A 86 1.68 -10.74 -6.35
C GLU A 86 0.50 -11.14 -5.48
N LEU A 87 0.03 -12.36 -5.69
CA LEU A 87 -1.10 -12.92 -4.96
C LEU A 87 -0.60 -13.99 -4.00
N PHE A 88 -0.81 -13.78 -2.71
CA PHE A 88 -0.42 -14.70 -1.65
C PHE A 88 -1.65 -15.13 -0.84
N PRO A 89 -1.61 -16.33 -0.22
CA PRO A 89 -2.70 -16.79 0.65
C PRO A 89 -3.00 -15.83 1.81
N THR A 90 -1.97 -15.19 2.35
CA THR A 90 -2.06 -14.24 3.47
C THR A 90 -1.05 -13.12 3.31
N GLU A 91 -1.28 -12.00 3.99
CA GLU A 91 -0.29 -10.93 4.08
C GLU A 91 0.79 -11.27 5.10
N SER A 92 2.07 -11.17 4.69
CA SER A 92 3.23 -11.35 5.58
C SER A 92 4.40 -10.47 5.16
N PRO A 93 5.33 -10.13 6.09
CA PRO A 93 6.57 -9.41 5.75
C PRO A 93 7.47 -10.18 4.79
N GLU A 94 7.46 -11.51 4.86
CA GLU A 94 8.24 -12.39 3.99
C GLU A 94 7.80 -12.27 2.53
N ASN A 95 6.50 -12.13 2.26
CA ASN A 95 5.98 -11.91 0.92
C ASN A 95 6.57 -10.62 0.32
N TYR A 96 6.62 -9.56 1.11
CA TYR A 96 7.27 -8.30 0.66
C TYR A 96 8.76 -8.47 0.45
N LYS A 97 9.46 -9.26 1.29
CA LYS A 97 10.88 -9.57 1.09
C LYS A 97 11.11 -10.22 -0.28
N ASP A 98 10.33 -11.25 -0.61
CA ASP A 98 10.44 -11.97 -1.89
C ASP A 98 10.21 -11.02 -3.08
N MET A 99 9.18 -10.17 -3.00
CA MET A 99 8.90 -9.15 -4.02
C MET A 99 10.04 -8.12 -4.17
N LEU A 100 10.63 -7.68 -3.06
CA LEU A 100 11.74 -6.72 -3.08
C LEU A 100 13.03 -7.34 -3.65
N GLU A 101 13.30 -8.62 -3.35
CA GLU A 101 14.42 -9.36 -3.93
C GLU A 101 14.26 -9.52 -5.45
N ASP A 102 13.05 -9.82 -5.93
CA ASP A 102 12.75 -9.84 -7.37
C ASP A 102 12.99 -8.48 -8.01
N LEU A 103 12.47 -7.41 -7.42
CA LEU A 103 12.70 -6.06 -7.92
C LEU A 103 14.19 -5.70 -8.00
N LYS A 104 15.01 -6.10 -7.01
CA LYS A 104 16.47 -5.92 -7.04
C LYS A 104 17.11 -6.70 -8.17
N LYS A 105 16.73 -7.97 -8.37
CA LYS A 105 17.21 -8.81 -9.49
C LYS A 105 16.87 -8.19 -10.85
N ARG A 106 15.71 -7.53 -10.95
CA ARG A 106 15.26 -6.81 -12.15
C ARG A 106 15.91 -5.45 -12.33
N GLY A 107 16.72 -4.99 -11.39
CA GLY A 107 17.52 -3.76 -11.49
C GLY A 107 17.05 -2.57 -10.64
N LEU A 108 16.09 -2.74 -9.74
CA LEU A 108 15.71 -1.68 -8.79
C LEU A 108 16.86 -1.43 -7.80
N ASN A 109 17.60 -0.33 -8.01
CA ASN A 109 18.79 -0.02 -7.22
C ASN A 109 18.56 1.08 -6.19
N ARG A 110 17.67 2.01 -6.46
CA ARG A 110 17.49 3.20 -5.63
C ARG A 110 16.04 3.55 -5.40
N VAL A 111 15.68 3.63 -4.12
CA VAL A 111 14.41 4.15 -3.62
C VAL A 111 14.72 5.15 -2.50
N LEU A 112 14.10 6.34 -2.52
CA LEU A 112 14.33 7.32 -1.45
C LEU A 112 13.39 7.10 -0.27
N LEU A 113 12.14 6.70 -0.52
CA LEU A 113 11.12 6.52 0.49
C LEU A 113 10.22 5.33 0.18
N PHE A 114 9.99 4.48 1.18
CA PHE A 114 8.88 3.53 1.17
C PHE A 114 7.72 4.04 2.02
N VAL A 115 6.49 3.89 1.51
CA VAL A 115 5.25 4.19 2.23
C VAL A 115 4.42 2.91 2.28
N THR A 116 4.07 2.44 3.48
CA THR A 116 3.33 1.18 3.63
C THR A 116 2.11 1.30 4.54
N ALA A 117 1.22 0.32 4.48
CA ALA A 117 0.06 0.20 5.37
C ALA A 117 0.43 -0.04 6.85
N GLY A 118 1.70 -0.32 7.16
CA GLY A 118 2.16 -0.52 8.55
C GLY A 118 2.04 -1.97 9.03
N LEU A 119 2.20 -2.95 8.15
CA LEU A 119 2.34 -4.35 8.52
C LEU A 119 3.52 -4.53 9.48
N LYS A 120 3.30 -5.20 10.60
CA LYS A 120 4.36 -5.47 11.58
C LYS A 120 5.49 -6.28 10.95
N GLY A 121 6.74 -5.83 11.10
CA GLY A 121 7.92 -6.50 10.54
C GLY A 121 8.27 -6.09 9.09
N ILE A 122 7.44 -5.29 8.40
CA ILE A 122 7.73 -4.85 7.03
C ILE A 122 8.90 -3.86 6.98
N LYS A 123 9.03 -2.99 8.00
CA LYS A 123 10.10 -2.01 8.09
C LYS A 123 11.47 -2.68 8.02
N GLU A 124 11.67 -3.72 8.81
CA GLU A 124 12.93 -4.47 8.88
C GLU A 124 13.28 -5.08 7.52
N LYS A 125 12.29 -5.63 6.80
CA LYS A 125 12.51 -6.20 5.46
C LYS A 125 12.87 -5.13 4.41
N LEU A 126 12.25 -3.95 4.51
CA LEU A 126 12.58 -2.82 3.65
C LEU A 126 13.96 -2.25 3.93
N GLU A 127 14.35 -2.11 5.20
CA GLU A 127 15.67 -1.64 5.61
C GLU A 127 16.78 -2.65 5.23
N GLU A 128 16.51 -3.95 5.34
CA GLU A 128 17.42 -5.01 4.87
C GLU A 128 17.64 -4.94 3.35
N ALA A 129 16.56 -4.77 2.59
CA ALA A 129 16.64 -4.71 1.13
C ALA A 129 17.20 -3.38 0.62
N PHE A 130 16.84 -2.25 1.23
CA PHE A 130 17.19 -0.89 0.81
C PHE A 130 17.62 -0.02 2.01
N PRO A 131 18.82 -0.23 2.58
CA PRO A 131 19.26 0.41 3.83
C PRO A 131 19.38 1.94 3.75
N LYS A 132 19.45 2.52 2.55
CA LYS A 132 19.50 3.96 2.34
C LYS A 132 18.12 4.61 2.18
N ALA A 133 17.08 3.82 1.98
CA ALA A 133 15.73 4.33 1.85
C ALA A 133 15.17 4.76 3.21
N LYS A 134 14.29 5.76 3.19
CA LYS A 134 13.50 6.13 4.35
C LYS A 134 12.21 5.32 4.37
N TYR A 135 11.56 5.25 5.53
CA TYR A 135 10.33 4.52 5.73
C TYR A 135 9.26 5.42 6.35
N GLN A 136 8.05 5.37 5.82
CA GLN A 136 6.88 6.09 6.30
C GLN A 136 5.70 5.13 6.47
N THR A 137 5.05 5.14 7.61
CA THR A 137 3.77 4.45 7.81
C THR A 137 2.61 5.32 7.31
N CYS A 138 1.71 4.74 6.55
CA CYS A 138 0.53 5.42 6.00
C CYS A 138 -0.43 5.88 7.10
N TRP A 139 -0.66 7.16 7.22
CA TRP A 139 -1.58 7.74 8.20
C TRP A 139 -3.04 7.29 8.00
N THR A 140 -3.49 7.08 6.77
CA THR A 140 -4.84 6.55 6.50
C THR A 140 -5.05 5.19 7.18
N HIS A 141 -4.07 4.28 7.06
CA HIS A 141 -4.12 2.96 7.70
C HIS A 141 -3.99 3.05 9.22
N VAL A 142 -3.12 3.92 9.73
CA VAL A 142 -3.00 4.18 11.17
C VAL A 142 -4.34 4.63 11.75
N ILE A 143 -4.97 5.64 11.15
CA ILE A 143 -6.27 6.17 11.59
C ILE A 143 -7.34 5.07 11.53
N ARG A 144 -7.44 4.36 10.39
CA ARG A 144 -8.41 3.26 10.21
C ARG A 144 -8.25 2.20 11.31
N ASN A 145 -7.03 1.78 11.60
CA ASN A 145 -6.73 0.78 12.62
C ASN A 145 -7.06 1.27 14.04
N ILE A 146 -6.88 2.55 14.33
CA ILE A 146 -7.27 3.17 15.60
C ILE A 146 -8.80 3.19 15.72
N LEU A 147 -9.50 3.67 14.69
CA LEU A 147 -10.96 3.80 14.71
C LEU A 147 -11.68 2.45 14.79
N LEU A 148 -11.04 1.34 14.41
CA LEU A 148 -11.55 -0.02 14.62
C LEU A 148 -11.44 -0.48 16.09
N LYS A 149 -10.54 0.11 16.88
CA LYS A 149 -10.24 -0.29 18.27
C LYS A 149 -10.90 0.61 19.32
N VAL A 150 -11.62 1.63 18.90
CA VAL A 150 -12.26 2.60 19.81
C VAL A 150 -13.80 2.51 19.71
N ARG A 151 -14.49 3.01 20.74
CA ARG A 151 -15.95 3.04 20.79
C ARG A 151 -16.51 3.98 19.74
N SER A 152 -17.66 3.62 19.15
CA SER A 152 -18.30 4.39 18.07
C SER A 152 -18.51 5.87 18.44
N LYS A 153 -18.91 6.16 19.67
CA LYS A 153 -19.13 7.54 20.17
C LYS A 153 -17.88 8.41 20.21
N ASP A 154 -16.68 7.78 20.31
CA ASP A 154 -15.41 8.49 20.43
C ASP A 154 -14.67 8.65 19.08
N LYS A 155 -15.17 7.99 18.02
CA LYS A 155 -14.49 7.97 16.71
C LYS A 155 -14.33 9.35 16.09
N ALA A 156 -15.35 10.19 16.17
CA ALA A 156 -15.32 11.53 15.57
C ALA A 156 -14.26 12.40 16.25
N GLU A 157 -14.26 12.45 17.58
CA GLU A 157 -13.29 13.22 18.37
C GLU A 157 -11.86 12.73 18.13
N ILE A 158 -11.64 11.42 18.22
CA ILE A 158 -10.31 10.81 17.98
C ILE A 158 -9.82 11.11 16.56
N SER A 159 -10.70 11.07 15.56
CA SER A 159 -10.33 11.37 14.18
C SER A 159 -9.87 12.82 14.01
N GLU A 160 -10.56 13.79 14.61
CA GLU A 160 -10.16 15.19 14.56
C GLU A 160 -8.87 15.45 15.35
N ASP A 161 -8.69 14.84 16.52
CA ASP A 161 -7.45 14.96 17.29
C ASP A 161 -6.24 14.38 16.52
N LEU A 162 -6.40 13.23 15.84
CA LEU A 162 -5.35 12.66 14.99
C LEU A 162 -5.06 13.55 13.77
N LYS A 163 -6.07 14.22 13.23
CA LYS A 163 -5.90 15.15 12.12
C LYS A 163 -4.99 16.32 12.49
N VAL A 164 -5.12 16.85 13.71
CA VAL A 164 -4.23 17.89 14.24
C VAL A 164 -2.78 17.39 14.32
N VAL A 165 -2.58 16.10 14.60
CA VAL A 165 -1.23 15.48 14.63
C VAL A 165 -0.60 15.46 13.23
N TYR A 166 -1.25 14.81 12.26
CA TYR A 166 -0.60 14.56 10.95
C TYR A 166 -0.70 15.73 9.96
N GLN A 167 -1.52 16.75 10.24
CA GLN A 167 -1.61 17.95 9.42
C GLN A 167 -0.83 19.15 10.01
N ALA A 168 -0.09 18.94 11.09
CA ALA A 168 0.75 19.97 11.68
C ALA A 168 1.72 20.57 10.65
N SER A 169 2.06 21.85 10.80
CA SER A 169 2.90 22.58 9.86
C SER A 169 4.38 22.14 9.90
N ALA A 170 4.85 21.73 11.08
CA ALA A 170 6.22 21.32 11.37
C ALA A 170 6.26 20.00 12.16
N LYS A 171 7.40 19.31 12.06
CA LYS A 171 7.62 18.03 12.74
C LYS A 171 7.50 18.16 14.27
N ASP A 172 8.10 19.17 14.85
CA ASP A 172 8.08 19.39 16.31
C ASP A 172 6.67 19.65 16.81
N GLU A 173 5.85 20.37 16.05
CA GLU A 173 4.43 20.58 16.33
C GLU A 173 3.66 19.24 16.24
N ALA A 174 3.91 18.43 15.22
CA ALA A 174 3.28 17.13 15.07
C ALA A 174 3.63 16.18 16.23
N GLU A 175 4.90 16.14 16.65
CA GLU A 175 5.35 15.35 17.79
C GLU A 175 4.74 15.82 19.12
N LYS A 176 4.62 17.13 19.31
CA LYS A 176 3.94 17.71 20.47
C LYS A 176 2.46 17.34 20.49
N ASN A 177 1.78 17.46 19.34
CA ASN A 177 0.36 17.10 19.22
C ASN A 177 0.15 15.59 19.45
N LEU A 178 1.07 14.74 18.98
CA LEU A 178 1.04 13.31 19.27
C LEU A 178 1.18 13.03 20.78
N ALA A 179 2.07 13.74 21.47
CA ALA A 179 2.23 13.58 22.92
C ALA A 179 0.96 13.98 23.68
N LEU A 180 0.30 15.07 23.29
CA LEU A 180 -0.99 15.51 23.83
C LEU A 180 -2.10 14.48 23.56
N PHE A 181 -2.15 13.93 22.36
CA PHE A 181 -3.07 12.84 22.01
C PHE A 181 -2.86 11.61 22.89
N ILE A 182 -1.62 11.19 23.06
CA ILE A 182 -1.27 10.04 23.91
C ILE A 182 -1.70 10.30 25.36
N ASP A 183 -1.38 11.47 25.91
CA ASP A 183 -1.75 11.83 27.27
C ASP A 183 -3.26 11.82 27.48
N LYS A 184 -4.03 12.38 26.54
CA LYS A 184 -5.50 12.42 26.57
C LYS A 184 -6.13 11.01 26.57
N TYR A 185 -5.54 10.05 25.84
CA TYR A 185 -6.19 8.76 25.57
C TYR A 185 -5.53 7.55 26.25
N LYS A 186 -4.37 7.68 26.89
CA LYS A 186 -3.60 6.56 27.46
C LYS A 186 -4.39 5.72 28.48
N GLU A 187 -5.20 6.35 29.33
CA GLU A 187 -6.01 5.64 30.33
C GLU A 187 -7.21 4.93 29.70
N LYS A 188 -7.85 5.56 28.71
CA LYS A 188 -9.07 5.05 28.09
C LYS A 188 -8.78 4.01 27.00
N TYR A 189 -7.70 4.22 26.23
CA TYR A 189 -7.31 3.41 25.07
C TYR A 189 -5.80 3.06 25.09
N PRO A 190 -5.28 2.39 26.11
CA PRO A 190 -3.84 2.13 26.25
C PRO A 190 -3.26 1.33 25.05
N LYS A 191 -4.03 0.39 24.48
CA LYS A 191 -3.59 -0.36 23.30
C LYS A 191 -3.42 0.51 22.04
N VAL A 192 -4.23 1.56 21.91
CA VAL A 192 -4.14 2.52 20.81
C VAL A 192 -2.90 3.40 20.96
N THR A 193 -2.72 3.98 22.15
CA THR A 193 -1.59 4.86 22.43
C THR A 193 -0.26 4.12 22.34
N ASN A 194 -0.16 2.89 22.88
CA ASN A 194 1.03 2.06 22.74
C ASN A 194 1.34 1.73 21.28
N SER A 195 0.32 1.39 20.48
CA SER A 195 0.54 1.13 19.05
C SER A 195 1.07 2.35 18.26
N LEU A 196 0.75 3.57 18.67
CA LEU A 196 1.32 4.79 18.10
C LEU A 196 2.76 5.02 18.54
N LEU A 197 3.08 4.72 19.81
CA LEU A 197 4.45 4.79 20.33
C LEU A 197 5.37 3.81 19.61
N ASP A 198 4.92 2.57 19.37
CA ASP A 198 5.68 1.53 18.68
C ASP A 198 6.12 1.92 17.26
N ILE A 199 5.33 2.75 16.58
CA ILE A 199 5.60 3.19 15.20
C ILE A 199 6.01 4.66 15.08
N ARG A 200 6.25 5.35 16.21
CA ARG A 200 6.50 6.81 16.26
C ARG A 200 7.57 7.26 15.28
N ASP A 201 8.67 6.54 15.18
CA ASP A 201 9.81 6.88 14.32
C ASP A 201 9.45 6.88 12.82
N CYS A 202 8.36 6.20 12.46
CA CYS A 202 7.90 6.04 11.08
C CYS A 202 6.68 6.91 10.74
N LEU A 203 6.13 7.65 11.71
CA LEU A 203 4.93 8.46 11.50
C LEU A 203 5.21 9.81 10.83
N PHE A 204 6.42 10.35 11.02
CA PHE A 204 6.75 11.72 10.66
C PHE A 204 7.90 11.83 9.64
N THR A 205 8.25 10.74 8.99
CA THR A 205 9.32 10.72 7.97
C THR A 205 9.02 11.65 6.80
N TYR A 206 7.74 11.86 6.46
CA TYR A 206 7.32 12.76 5.38
C TYR A 206 7.75 14.23 5.60
N TYR A 207 8.08 14.65 6.84
CA TYR A 207 8.63 15.99 7.09
C TYR A 207 10.04 16.20 6.53
N LEU A 208 10.78 15.13 6.23
CA LEU A 208 12.08 15.20 5.54
C LEU A 208 11.95 15.64 4.07
N PHE A 209 10.73 15.70 3.55
CA PHE A 209 10.44 15.98 2.15
C PHE A 209 9.78 17.36 1.98
N PRO A 210 9.85 17.96 0.79
CA PRO A 210 9.24 19.25 0.49
C PRO A 210 7.74 19.29 0.82
N LYS A 211 7.27 20.40 1.35
CA LYS A 211 5.86 20.57 1.78
C LYS A 211 4.86 20.24 0.67
N SER A 212 5.19 20.57 -0.58
CA SER A 212 4.34 20.35 -1.77
C SER A 212 3.96 18.89 -2.00
N ILE A 213 4.83 17.93 -1.61
CA ILE A 213 4.60 16.50 -1.84
C ILE A 213 4.17 15.73 -0.58
N ARG A 214 4.25 16.35 0.63
CA ARG A 214 3.96 15.65 1.89
C ARG A 214 2.60 14.99 1.90
N LYS A 215 1.55 15.68 1.38
CA LYS A 215 0.19 15.14 1.32
C LYS A 215 0.10 13.84 0.51
N SER A 216 0.92 13.69 -0.52
CA SER A 216 0.95 12.47 -1.34
C SER A 216 1.70 11.32 -0.68
N ILE A 217 2.69 11.60 0.19
CA ILE A 217 3.59 10.58 0.74
C ILE A 217 3.25 10.13 2.15
N TYR A 218 2.37 10.80 2.88
CA TYR A 218 1.92 10.29 4.18
C TYR A 218 0.71 9.33 4.08
N THR A 219 0.22 9.04 2.87
CA THR A 219 -0.91 8.11 2.63
C THR A 219 -0.62 7.15 1.47
N THR A 220 -1.27 5.98 1.45
CA THR A 220 -1.26 5.02 0.33
C THR A 220 -2.47 5.19 -0.60
N ASN A 221 -3.18 6.30 -0.54
CA ASN A 221 -4.38 6.57 -1.36
C ASN A 221 -4.13 6.41 -2.87
N ILE A 222 -2.87 6.49 -3.30
CA ILE A 222 -2.49 6.23 -4.69
C ILE A 222 -2.86 4.79 -5.08
N ILE A 223 -2.57 3.79 -4.23
CA ILE A 223 -2.93 2.39 -4.47
C ILE A 223 -4.44 2.20 -4.37
N GLU A 224 -5.09 2.78 -3.35
CA GLU A 224 -6.55 2.69 -3.21
C GLU A 224 -7.30 3.23 -4.45
N ASN A 225 -6.77 4.25 -5.12
CA ASN A 225 -7.34 4.79 -6.35
C ASN A 225 -7.15 3.84 -7.55
N TYR A 226 -6.04 3.09 -7.62
CA TYR A 226 -5.86 2.05 -8.64
C TYR A 226 -6.82 0.88 -8.45
N ASN A 227 -7.14 0.52 -7.21
CA ASN A 227 -8.04 -0.59 -6.90
C ASN A 227 -9.54 -0.28 -7.16
N LYS A 228 -9.90 0.98 -7.47
CA LYS A 228 -11.28 1.41 -7.73
C LYS A 228 -11.65 1.44 -9.23
N HIS A 229 -10.68 1.24 -10.10
CA HIS A 229 -10.81 1.19 -11.56
C HIS A 229 -10.51 -0.22 -12.08
#